data_bf6507396d0e7abfbfb6b6763fe5f8f5
#
_entry.id   bf6507396d0e7abfbfb6b6763fe5f8f5
#
_cell.length_a   1.000
_cell.length_b   1.000
_cell.length_c   1.000
_cell.angle_alpha   90.00
_cell.angle_beta   90.00
_cell.angle_gamma   90.00
#
_symmetry.space_group_name_H-M   'P 1'
#
loop_
_entity.id
_entity.type
_entity.pdbx_description
1 polymer ?
#
loop_
_entity_poly.entity_id
_entity_poly.type
_entity_poly.pdbx_seq_one_letter_code
_entity_poly.pdbx_strand_id
1 'polypeptide(L)'
;MDWLNKISVTCFAASYLVVLGVELSRLFWKVKLRPIVRIGFTVAGLFAHTGYMVCQGKLEIDQSGIWLSNWTAWCYAAAWLLAVAYLWFSIRKFESVVGLFAMPLVLLLVLVGIALGDQNSFTVSEAKTGWNLVHSLSLMFGTVSVGLGFMFGAIYLVQAKRLDQKKVQTARFRLPSLEWLRRCGERSLIASTILMGLGFVSGIAINMIRRNGLEGPVVAWSSPVIWSSAILFVWLLVVVAVNFIYKPAQQGRKAAYLMVSSFLFLVLELVLVWVVGHATGEADTTSAEIKRNMEMPIAVQVTASQPCDALSATVDFRFGRQG
;
A
#
# COMPACT_ATOMS: atom_id res chain seq x y z
N MET A 1 26.34 11.35 5.47
CA MET A 1 25.27 10.33 5.24
C MET A 1 24.94 10.14 3.73
N ASP A 2 25.87 10.48 2.85
CA ASP A 2 25.63 10.54 1.39
C ASP A 2 25.45 9.16 0.71
N TRP A 3 25.85 8.08 1.37
CA TRP A 3 25.66 6.73 0.87
C TRP A 3 24.18 6.24 0.98
N LEU A 4 23.43 6.74 1.95
CA LEU A 4 22.00 6.42 2.12
C LEU A 4 21.16 7.01 0.98
N ASN A 5 21.52 8.19 0.48
CA ASN A 5 20.82 8.82 -0.65
C ASN A 5 21.05 8.08 -1.99
N LYS A 6 22.00 7.13 -2.04
CA LYS A 6 22.25 6.28 -3.21
C LYS A 6 21.45 4.97 -3.20
N ILE A 7 20.74 4.65 -2.11
CA ILE A 7 19.88 3.47 -2.05
C ILE A 7 18.63 3.74 -2.86
N SER A 8 18.55 3.12 -4.03
CA SER A 8 17.39 3.20 -4.92
C SER A 8 16.41 2.05 -4.68
N VAL A 9 15.17 2.20 -5.16
CA VAL A 9 14.13 1.15 -5.14
C VAL A 9 14.65 -0.15 -5.77
N THR A 10 15.53 -0.05 -6.77
CA THR A 10 16.13 -1.20 -7.45
C THR A 10 16.97 -2.08 -6.52
N CYS A 11 17.63 -1.53 -5.48
CA CYS A 11 18.47 -2.30 -4.56
C CYS A 11 17.66 -3.32 -3.76
N PHE A 12 16.59 -2.90 -3.11
CA PHE A 12 15.77 -3.84 -2.33
C PHE A 12 14.88 -4.70 -3.22
N ALA A 13 14.37 -4.17 -4.35
CA ALA A 13 13.61 -4.96 -5.31
C ALA A 13 14.45 -6.09 -5.91
N ALA A 14 15.71 -5.84 -6.29
CA ALA A 14 16.64 -6.87 -6.76
C ALA A 14 16.88 -7.93 -5.69
N SER A 15 17.06 -7.54 -4.41
CA SER A 15 17.22 -8.49 -3.31
C SER A 15 16.01 -9.40 -3.17
N TYR A 16 14.78 -8.85 -3.23
CA TYR A 16 13.56 -9.65 -3.17
C TYR A 16 13.36 -10.52 -4.42
N LEU A 17 13.78 -10.06 -5.60
CA LEU A 17 13.80 -10.87 -6.82
C LEU A 17 14.74 -12.07 -6.69
N VAL A 18 15.93 -11.88 -6.12
CA VAL A 18 16.86 -12.99 -5.84
C VAL A 18 16.20 -13.98 -4.86
N VAL A 19 15.55 -13.51 -3.80
CA VAL A 19 14.83 -14.39 -2.86
C VAL A 19 13.74 -15.19 -3.59
N LEU A 20 12.95 -14.53 -4.46
CA LEU A 20 11.94 -15.22 -5.27
C LEU A 20 12.59 -16.26 -6.19
N GLY A 21 13.69 -15.93 -6.86
CA GLY A 21 14.45 -16.86 -7.70
C GLY A 21 14.96 -18.08 -6.93
N VAL A 22 15.46 -17.86 -5.70
CA VAL A 22 15.89 -18.93 -4.79
C VAL A 22 14.71 -19.80 -4.35
N GLU A 23 13.53 -19.23 -4.09
CA GLU A 23 12.32 -20.00 -3.77
C GLU A 23 11.81 -20.79 -5.00
N LEU A 24 11.82 -20.20 -6.18
CA LEU A 24 11.46 -20.87 -7.44
C LEU A 24 12.45 -21.99 -7.79
N SER A 25 13.76 -21.77 -7.59
CA SER A 25 14.78 -22.80 -7.83
C SER A 25 14.55 -24.07 -6.99
N ARG A 26 13.79 -23.96 -5.90
CA ARG A 26 13.39 -25.11 -5.06
C ARG A 26 12.56 -26.15 -5.83
N LEU A 27 11.84 -25.72 -6.85
CA LEU A 27 11.03 -26.63 -7.67
C LEU A 27 11.92 -27.52 -8.56
N PHE A 28 13.12 -27.05 -8.92
CA PHE A 28 14.01 -27.70 -9.88
C PHE A 28 15.18 -28.43 -9.23
N TRP A 29 15.89 -27.79 -8.29
CA TRP A 29 17.14 -28.32 -7.71
C TRP A 29 17.12 -28.41 -6.19
N LYS A 30 17.94 -29.33 -5.60
CA LYS A 30 18.22 -29.40 -4.16
C LYS A 30 19.57 -28.76 -3.88
N VAL A 31 19.59 -27.60 -3.21
CA VAL A 31 20.82 -26.92 -2.78
C VAL A 31 20.82 -26.78 -1.27
N LYS A 32 21.89 -27.25 -0.60
CA LYS A 32 22.00 -27.22 0.87
C LYS A 32 22.11 -25.81 1.45
N LEU A 33 22.73 -24.87 0.74
CA LEU A 33 22.96 -23.48 1.18
C LEU A 33 21.75 -22.55 1.01
N ARG A 34 20.66 -23.04 0.40
CA ARG A 34 19.46 -22.25 0.09
C ARG A 34 18.86 -21.48 1.28
N PRO A 35 18.69 -22.06 2.49
CA PRO A 35 18.09 -21.32 3.60
C PRO A 35 18.95 -20.12 4.03
N ILE A 36 20.27 -20.25 3.99
CA ILE A 36 21.21 -19.16 4.34
C ILE A 36 21.11 -18.04 3.31
N VAL A 37 21.17 -18.37 2.01
CA VAL A 37 21.07 -17.40 0.92
C VAL A 37 19.72 -16.67 0.98
N ARG A 38 18.62 -17.39 1.17
CA ARG A 38 17.27 -16.83 1.29
C ARG A 38 17.17 -15.83 2.44
N ILE A 39 17.57 -16.22 3.65
CA ILE A 39 17.53 -15.36 4.84
C ILE A 39 18.48 -14.17 4.66
N GLY A 40 19.71 -14.41 4.19
CA GLY A 40 20.70 -13.36 3.96
C GLY A 40 20.20 -12.28 2.99
N PHE A 41 19.67 -12.67 1.83
CA PHE A 41 19.11 -11.70 0.87
C PHE A 41 17.83 -11.04 1.36
N THR A 42 16.99 -11.73 2.15
CA THR A 42 15.80 -11.09 2.76
C THR A 42 16.22 -10.02 3.77
N VAL A 43 17.19 -10.31 4.63
CA VAL A 43 17.70 -9.34 5.63
C VAL A 43 18.38 -8.17 4.91
N ALA A 44 19.21 -8.43 3.90
CA ALA A 44 19.85 -7.37 3.11
C ALA A 44 18.82 -6.50 2.39
N GLY A 45 17.79 -7.12 1.79
CA GLY A 45 16.68 -6.42 1.16
C GLY A 45 15.88 -5.56 2.16
N LEU A 46 15.57 -6.09 3.35
CA LEU A 46 14.90 -5.34 4.41
C LEU A 46 15.75 -4.18 4.93
N PHE A 47 17.06 -4.38 5.07
CA PHE A 47 17.98 -3.30 5.47
C PHE A 47 18.00 -2.17 4.43
N ALA A 48 18.14 -2.51 3.15
CA ALA A 48 18.09 -1.53 2.06
C ALA A 48 16.71 -0.83 1.99
N HIS A 49 15.62 -1.58 2.15
CA HIS A 49 14.27 -1.05 2.15
C HIS A 49 14.03 -0.09 3.32
N THR A 50 14.47 -0.45 4.53
CA THR A 50 14.40 0.44 5.71
C THR A 50 15.22 1.71 5.48
N GLY A 51 16.45 1.60 4.94
CA GLY A 51 17.28 2.74 4.57
C GLY A 51 16.59 3.68 3.59
N TYR A 52 15.99 3.12 2.54
CA TYR A 52 15.21 3.88 1.56
C TYR A 52 14.02 4.60 2.22
N MET A 53 13.20 3.89 3.02
CA MET A 53 12.05 4.48 3.71
C MET A 53 12.45 5.61 4.68
N VAL A 54 13.57 5.47 5.39
CA VAL A 54 14.08 6.51 6.31
C VAL A 54 14.54 7.74 5.52
N CYS A 55 15.23 7.56 4.39
CA CYS A 55 15.67 8.66 3.56
C CYS A 55 14.50 9.42 2.92
N GLN A 56 13.56 8.68 2.31
CA GLN A 56 12.36 9.28 1.71
C GLN A 56 11.45 9.92 2.76
N GLY A 57 11.27 9.24 3.90
CA GLY A 57 10.47 9.79 4.99
C GLY A 57 11.01 11.11 5.56
N LYS A 58 12.34 11.29 5.61
CA LYS A 58 12.94 12.58 5.97
C LYS A 58 12.64 13.66 4.94
N LEU A 59 12.80 13.35 3.65
CA LEU A 59 12.49 14.29 2.57
C LEU A 59 11.00 14.67 2.56
N GLU A 60 10.10 13.70 2.78
CA GLU A 60 8.67 13.96 2.88
C GLU A 60 8.32 14.84 4.08
N ILE A 61 8.94 14.58 5.26
CA ILE A 61 8.73 15.40 6.47
C ILE A 61 9.23 16.83 6.23
N ASP A 62 10.38 17.01 5.58
CA ASP A 62 10.94 18.34 5.27
C ASP A 62 10.08 19.12 4.27
N GLN A 63 9.43 18.43 3.31
CA GLN A 63 8.61 19.05 2.27
C GLN A 63 7.15 19.24 2.70
N SER A 64 6.55 18.23 3.31
CA SER A 64 5.11 18.18 3.61
C SER A 64 4.79 18.16 5.10
N GLY A 65 5.79 18.03 5.96
CA GLY A 65 5.62 17.89 7.42
C GLY A 65 5.05 16.53 7.86
N ILE A 66 4.88 15.57 6.93
CA ILE A 66 4.21 14.29 7.19
C ILE A 66 4.99 13.15 6.55
N TRP A 67 5.15 12.05 7.28
CA TRP A 67 5.63 10.79 6.75
C TRP A 67 4.48 9.97 6.15
N LEU A 68 4.71 9.26 5.06
CA LEU A 68 3.69 8.48 4.34
C LEU A 68 2.59 9.37 3.70
N SER A 69 2.99 10.48 3.08
CA SER A 69 2.07 11.43 2.45
C SER A 69 1.56 10.99 1.07
N ASN A 70 2.16 9.99 0.45
CA ASN A 70 1.83 9.55 -0.91
C ASN A 70 1.54 8.04 -1.01
N TRP A 71 0.82 7.64 -2.07
CA TRP A 71 0.48 6.24 -2.34
C TRP A 71 1.69 5.32 -2.51
N THR A 72 2.78 5.85 -3.05
CA THR A 72 4.05 5.14 -3.22
C THR A 72 4.64 4.73 -1.88
N ALA A 73 4.71 5.66 -0.93
CA ALA A 73 5.19 5.38 0.43
C ALA A 73 4.33 4.32 1.14
N TRP A 74 2.99 4.34 0.92
CA TRP A 74 2.07 3.33 1.43
C TRP A 74 2.34 1.94 0.86
N CYS A 75 2.52 1.85 -0.45
CA CYS A 75 2.85 0.57 -1.11
C CYS A 75 4.16 -0.01 -0.58
N TYR A 76 5.18 0.84 -0.40
CA TYR A 76 6.47 0.40 0.12
C TYR A 76 6.37 0.00 1.60
N ALA A 77 5.66 0.75 2.44
CA ALA A 77 5.44 0.39 3.83
C ALA A 77 4.71 -0.97 3.96
N ALA A 78 3.67 -1.20 3.15
CA ALA A 78 2.96 -2.48 3.11
C ALA A 78 3.86 -3.62 2.62
N ALA A 79 4.67 -3.39 1.59
CA ALA A 79 5.65 -4.36 1.09
C ALA A 79 6.71 -4.69 2.15
N TRP A 80 7.20 -3.69 2.89
CA TRP A 80 8.14 -3.88 3.99
C TRP A 80 7.54 -4.74 5.10
N LEU A 81 6.31 -4.46 5.54
CA LEU A 81 5.61 -5.25 6.57
C LEU A 81 5.42 -6.70 6.13
N LEU A 82 5.05 -6.94 4.87
CA LEU A 82 4.92 -8.30 4.34
C LEU A 82 6.28 -9.01 4.27
N ALA A 83 7.36 -8.31 3.92
CA ALA A 83 8.71 -8.88 3.90
C ALA A 83 9.19 -9.22 5.32
N VAL A 84 8.89 -8.39 6.32
CA VAL A 84 9.15 -8.69 7.75
C VAL A 84 8.36 -9.93 8.18
N ALA A 85 7.07 -10.00 7.87
CA ALA A 85 6.25 -11.17 8.16
C ALA A 85 6.81 -12.44 7.50
N TYR A 86 7.22 -12.34 6.22
CA TYR A 86 7.87 -13.44 5.53
C TYR A 86 9.17 -13.88 6.23
N LEU A 87 10.03 -12.94 6.62
CA LEU A 87 11.27 -13.25 7.35
C LEU A 87 10.96 -13.98 8.66
N TRP A 88 9.98 -13.50 9.41
CA TRP A 88 9.51 -14.14 10.65
C TRP A 88 9.08 -15.60 10.44
N PHE A 89 8.26 -15.86 9.42
CA PHE A 89 7.83 -17.22 9.08
C PHE A 89 8.98 -18.07 8.55
N SER A 90 9.90 -17.49 7.79
CA SER A 90 11.10 -18.17 7.27
C SER A 90 12.04 -18.65 8.38
N ILE A 91 12.24 -17.86 9.41
CA ILE A 91 13.07 -18.22 10.57
C ILE A 91 12.38 -19.32 11.39
N ARG A 92 11.06 -19.21 11.58
CA ARG A 92 10.30 -20.19 12.39
C ARG A 92 10.09 -21.55 11.71
N LYS A 93 9.99 -21.55 10.37
CA LYS A 93 9.72 -22.75 9.57
C LYS A 93 10.57 -22.77 8.30
N PHE A 94 11.80 -23.19 8.44
CA PHE A 94 12.84 -23.18 7.37
C PHE A 94 12.44 -23.87 6.06
N GLU A 95 11.54 -24.83 6.07
CA GLU A 95 11.19 -25.64 4.90
C GLU A 95 9.84 -25.27 4.26
N SER A 96 9.20 -24.18 4.69
CA SER A 96 7.87 -23.84 4.17
C SER A 96 7.96 -23.12 2.81
N VAL A 97 7.00 -23.39 1.94
CA VAL A 97 6.83 -22.72 0.62
C VAL A 97 6.15 -21.35 0.74
N VAL A 98 6.10 -20.77 1.93
CA VAL A 98 5.44 -19.46 2.18
C VAL A 98 6.07 -18.38 1.30
N GLY A 99 7.38 -18.43 1.06
CA GLY A 99 8.09 -17.46 0.21
C GLY A 99 7.64 -17.44 -1.24
N LEU A 100 7.21 -18.58 -1.77
CA LEU A 100 6.70 -18.67 -3.14
C LEU A 100 5.42 -17.84 -3.34
N PHE A 101 4.67 -17.59 -2.28
CA PHE A 101 3.43 -16.77 -2.30
C PHE A 101 3.66 -15.36 -1.75
N ALA A 102 4.51 -15.22 -0.73
CA ALA A 102 4.78 -13.92 -0.10
C ALA A 102 5.62 -13.01 -1.00
N MET A 103 6.69 -13.52 -1.63
CA MET A 103 7.59 -12.70 -2.43
C MET A 103 6.95 -12.10 -3.69
N PRO A 104 6.12 -12.83 -4.47
CA PRO A 104 5.37 -12.21 -5.56
C PRO A 104 4.46 -11.08 -5.08
N LEU A 105 3.82 -11.20 -3.91
CA LEU A 105 2.96 -10.16 -3.36
C LEU A 105 3.76 -8.94 -2.92
N VAL A 106 4.95 -9.13 -2.30
CA VAL A 106 5.87 -8.05 -1.95
C VAL A 106 6.34 -7.31 -3.22
N LEU A 107 6.79 -8.06 -4.24
CA LEU A 107 7.25 -7.47 -5.50
C LEU A 107 6.12 -6.78 -6.27
N LEU A 108 4.89 -7.31 -6.22
CA LEU A 108 3.72 -6.67 -6.81
C LEU A 108 3.46 -5.31 -6.16
N LEU A 109 3.52 -5.22 -4.83
CA LEU A 109 3.35 -3.95 -4.13
C LEU A 109 4.47 -2.94 -4.47
N VAL A 110 5.71 -3.40 -4.57
CA VAL A 110 6.83 -2.55 -5.01
C VAL A 110 6.59 -2.05 -6.44
N LEU A 111 6.15 -2.92 -7.35
CA LEU A 111 5.84 -2.57 -8.73
C LEU A 111 4.69 -1.56 -8.82
N VAL A 112 3.61 -1.78 -8.05
CA VAL A 112 2.48 -0.84 -7.96
C VAL A 112 2.96 0.52 -7.43
N GLY A 113 3.81 0.55 -6.40
CA GLY A 113 4.40 1.79 -5.89
C GLY A 113 5.20 2.55 -6.96
N ILE A 114 6.00 1.85 -7.76
CA ILE A 114 6.73 2.45 -8.90
C ILE A 114 5.75 3.00 -9.95
N ALA A 115 4.70 2.24 -10.26
CA ALA A 115 3.73 2.62 -11.31
C ALA A 115 2.85 3.81 -10.91
N LEU A 116 2.53 3.97 -9.62
CA LEU A 116 1.72 5.10 -9.13
C LEU A 116 2.50 6.42 -9.12
N GLY A 117 3.84 6.38 -9.03
CA GLY A 117 4.68 7.58 -8.96
C GLY A 117 4.43 8.43 -7.71
N ASP A 118 5.01 9.62 -7.68
CA ASP A 118 4.90 10.56 -6.54
C ASP A 118 3.62 11.42 -6.64
N GLN A 119 2.46 10.77 -6.69
CA GLN A 119 1.20 11.49 -6.63
C GLN A 119 0.90 11.88 -5.17
N ASN A 120 0.88 13.17 -4.88
CA ASN A 120 0.53 13.71 -3.58
C ASN A 120 -0.94 13.41 -3.27
N SER A 121 -1.18 12.47 -2.37
CA SER A 121 -2.52 12.00 -2.04
C SER A 121 -3.15 12.71 -0.84
N PHE A 122 -2.35 13.39 -0.02
CA PHE A 122 -2.81 13.96 1.25
C PHE A 122 -2.30 15.40 1.44
N THR A 123 -3.20 16.31 1.82
CA THR A 123 -2.84 17.70 2.15
C THR A 123 -2.22 17.81 3.54
N VAL A 124 -1.26 18.73 3.71
CA VAL A 124 -0.50 18.95 4.95
C VAL A 124 -1.39 19.22 6.19
N SER A 125 -2.57 19.84 5.99
CA SER A 125 -3.51 20.12 7.07
C SER A 125 -4.13 18.85 7.67
N GLU A 126 -4.14 17.77 6.93
CA GLU A 126 -4.84 16.53 7.31
C GLU A 126 -4.11 15.70 8.36
N ALA A 127 -2.78 15.80 8.46
CA ALA A 127 -1.99 14.88 9.27
C ALA A 127 -1.72 15.30 10.72
N LYS A 128 -2.06 16.50 11.10
CA LYS A 128 -1.71 17.02 12.45
C LYS A 128 -2.56 16.45 13.59
N THR A 129 -3.62 15.70 13.30
CA THR A 129 -4.51 15.16 14.31
C THR A 129 -4.18 13.70 14.61
N GLY A 130 -4.11 13.30 15.86
CA GLY A 130 -3.84 11.91 16.27
C GLY A 130 -4.84 10.90 15.67
N TRP A 131 -6.07 11.31 15.37
CA TRP A 131 -7.07 10.51 14.67
C TRP A 131 -6.65 10.12 13.24
N ASN A 132 -5.97 11.01 12.51
CA ASN A 132 -5.46 10.70 11.17
C ASN A 132 -4.38 9.62 11.23
N LEU A 133 -3.49 9.67 12.24
CA LEU A 133 -2.49 8.64 12.44
C LEU A 133 -3.13 7.28 12.75
N VAL A 134 -4.12 7.24 13.65
CA VAL A 134 -4.87 6.01 13.98
C VAL A 134 -5.57 5.48 12.73
N HIS A 135 -6.24 6.32 11.98
CA HIS A 135 -6.91 5.95 10.72
C HIS A 135 -5.92 5.31 9.74
N SER A 136 -4.86 6.03 9.44
CA SER A 136 -3.86 5.62 8.48
C SER A 136 -3.17 4.30 8.88
N LEU A 137 -2.64 4.22 10.09
CA LEU A 137 -1.96 3.00 10.54
C LEU A 137 -2.90 1.80 10.62
N SER A 138 -4.15 2.01 11.08
CA SER A 138 -5.14 0.93 11.14
C SER A 138 -5.46 0.38 9.76
N LEU A 139 -5.67 1.23 8.76
CA LEU A 139 -5.90 0.79 7.39
C LEU A 139 -4.67 0.09 6.81
N MET A 140 -3.46 0.58 7.05
CA MET A 140 -2.23 -0.03 6.57
C MET A 140 -2.03 -1.44 7.16
N PHE A 141 -2.10 -1.58 8.47
CA PHE A 141 -1.97 -2.90 9.11
C PHE A 141 -3.15 -3.81 8.76
N GLY A 142 -4.35 -3.25 8.57
CA GLY A 142 -5.53 -3.96 8.11
C GLY A 142 -5.34 -4.56 6.71
N THR A 143 -4.87 -3.76 5.74
CA THR A 143 -4.61 -4.22 4.37
C THR A 143 -3.53 -5.30 4.33
N VAL A 144 -2.44 -5.13 5.07
CA VAL A 144 -1.39 -6.15 5.20
C VAL A 144 -1.95 -7.44 5.80
N SER A 145 -2.82 -7.34 6.82
CA SER A 145 -3.46 -8.52 7.44
C SER A 145 -4.38 -9.25 6.46
N VAL A 146 -5.16 -8.54 5.61
CA VAL A 146 -5.95 -9.16 4.53
C VAL A 146 -5.02 -9.86 3.54
N GLY A 147 -3.92 -9.22 3.15
CA GLY A 147 -2.90 -9.82 2.27
C GLY A 147 -2.28 -11.11 2.83
N LEU A 148 -1.99 -11.15 4.12
CA LEU A 148 -1.55 -12.36 4.80
C LEU A 148 -2.64 -13.44 4.82
N GLY A 149 -3.90 -13.06 5.06
CA GLY A 149 -5.06 -13.95 4.98
C GLY A 149 -5.18 -14.59 3.59
N PHE A 150 -5.08 -13.76 2.54
CA PHE A 150 -5.04 -14.23 1.15
C PHE A 150 -3.92 -15.24 0.91
N MET A 151 -2.71 -14.93 1.34
CA MET A 151 -1.56 -15.81 1.19
C MET A 151 -1.80 -17.18 1.85
N PHE A 152 -2.28 -17.21 3.09
CA PHE A 152 -2.57 -18.46 3.80
C PHE A 152 -3.73 -19.21 3.15
N GLY A 153 -4.77 -18.53 2.70
CA GLY A 153 -5.89 -19.10 1.95
C GLY A 153 -5.46 -19.74 0.63
N ALA A 154 -4.64 -19.05 -0.14
CA ALA A 154 -4.09 -19.53 -1.41
C ALA A 154 -3.23 -20.81 -1.20
N ILE A 155 -2.32 -20.78 -0.22
CA ILE A 155 -1.50 -21.96 0.12
C ILE A 155 -2.39 -23.12 0.56
N TYR A 156 -3.43 -22.83 1.37
CA TYR A 156 -4.41 -23.85 1.81
C TYR A 156 -5.10 -24.51 0.61
N LEU A 157 -5.60 -23.73 -0.35
CA LEU A 157 -6.29 -24.28 -1.53
C LEU A 157 -5.36 -25.14 -2.39
N VAL A 158 -4.11 -24.69 -2.59
CA VAL A 158 -3.10 -25.48 -3.32
C VAL A 158 -2.83 -26.79 -2.62
N GLN A 159 -2.70 -26.78 -1.30
CA GLN A 159 -2.43 -27.99 -0.53
C GLN A 159 -3.64 -28.94 -0.53
N ALA A 160 -4.85 -28.40 -0.33
CA ALA A 160 -6.08 -29.19 -0.35
C ALA A 160 -6.27 -29.89 -1.72
N LYS A 161 -6.02 -29.18 -2.83
CA LYS A 161 -6.07 -29.75 -4.18
C LYS A 161 -5.03 -30.86 -4.39
N ARG A 162 -3.83 -30.71 -3.85
CA ARG A 162 -2.77 -31.75 -3.93
C ARG A 162 -3.13 -33.00 -3.16
N LEU A 163 -3.73 -32.86 -1.98
CA LEU A 163 -4.19 -34.00 -1.17
C LEU A 163 -5.30 -34.78 -1.89
N ASP A 164 -6.25 -34.10 -2.53
CA ASP A 164 -7.29 -34.77 -3.34
C ASP A 164 -6.68 -35.59 -4.49
N GLN A 165 -5.64 -35.05 -5.11
CA GLN A 165 -4.95 -35.74 -6.20
C GLN A 165 -4.01 -36.85 -5.69
N LYS A 166 -4.04 -37.17 -4.37
CA LYS A 166 -3.16 -38.16 -3.72
C LYS A 166 -1.67 -37.97 -4.04
N LYS A 167 -1.26 -36.73 -4.38
CA LYS A 167 0.13 -36.41 -4.67
C LYS A 167 0.96 -36.45 -3.40
N VAL A 168 1.88 -37.41 -3.32
CA VAL A 168 2.80 -37.55 -2.18
C VAL A 168 3.58 -36.25 -1.98
N GLN A 169 3.70 -35.81 -0.72
CA GLN A 169 4.55 -34.68 -0.37
C GLN A 169 6.00 -35.02 -0.70
N THR A 170 6.52 -34.46 -1.77
CA THR A 170 7.93 -34.61 -2.12
C THR A 170 8.76 -33.76 -1.16
N ALA A 171 9.96 -34.21 -0.79
CA ALA A 171 10.89 -33.43 0.04
C ALA A 171 11.23 -32.02 -0.54
N ARG A 172 10.95 -31.81 -1.82
CA ARG A 172 11.11 -30.53 -2.52
C ARG A 172 10.01 -29.50 -2.23
N PHE A 173 8.78 -29.97 -1.91
CA PHE A 173 7.60 -29.14 -1.77
C PHE A 173 6.85 -29.50 -0.49
N ARG A 174 7.46 -29.17 0.65
CA ARG A 174 6.82 -29.34 1.97
C ARG A 174 5.92 -28.16 2.25
N LEU A 175 4.61 -28.40 2.22
CA LEU A 175 3.60 -27.42 2.62
C LEU A 175 3.37 -27.52 4.13
N PRO A 176 3.08 -26.41 4.82
CA PRO A 176 2.65 -26.40 6.21
C PRO A 176 1.35 -27.23 6.37
N SER A 177 1.04 -27.70 7.58
CA SER A 177 -0.20 -28.44 7.82
C SER A 177 -1.43 -27.55 7.50
N LEU A 178 -2.49 -28.18 6.95
CA LEU A 178 -3.74 -27.47 6.64
C LEU A 178 -4.32 -26.76 7.86
N GLU A 179 -4.22 -27.40 9.03
CA GLU A 179 -4.72 -26.81 10.27
C GLU A 179 -3.93 -25.56 10.68
N TRP A 180 -2.60 -25.56 10.51
CA TRP A 180 -1.78 -24.38 10.79
C TRP A 180 -2.10 -23.23 9.83
N LEU A 181 -2.25 -23.53 8.53
CA LEU A 181 -2.63 -22.52 7.51
C LEU A 181 -4.00 -21.91 7.83
N ARG A 182 -4.97 -22.76 8.20
CA ARG A 182 -6.31 -22.31 8.61
C ARG A 182 -6.23 -21.37 9.81
N ARG A 183 -5.53 -21.76 10.88
CA ARG A 183 -5.40 -20.93 12.09
C ARG A 183 -4.69 -19.60 11.82
N CYS A 184 -3.65 -19.60 11.00
CA CYS A 184 -2.98 -18.35 10.62
C CYS A 184 -3.88 -17.44 9.79
N GLY A 185 -4.62 -18.01 8.83
CA GLY A 185 -5.57 -17.27 8.02
C GLY A 185 -6.72 -16.69 8.83
N GLU A 186 -7.32 -17.46 9.75
CA GLU A 186 -8.38 -17.00 10.67
C GLU A 186 -7.89 -15.83 11.55
N ARG A 187 -6.69 -15.96 12.12
CA ARG A 187 -6.09 -14.87 12.92
C ARG A 187 -5.85 -13.61 12.09
N SER A 188 -5.38 -13.76 10.85
CA SER A 188 -5.21 -12.64 9.93
C SER A 188 -6.54 -11.97 9.59
N LEU A 189 -7.62 -12.75 9.36
CA LEU A 189 -8.96 -12.21 9.11
C LEU A 189 -9.52 -11.47 10.33
N ILE A 190 -9.38 -12.02 11.53
CA ILE A 190 -9.82 -11.35 12.76
C ILE A 190 -9.04 -10.03 12.95
N ALA A 191 -7.71 -10.08 12.81
CA ALA A 191 -6.87 -8.89 12.93
C ALA A 191 -7.25 -7.83 11.88
N SER A 192 -7.47 -8.24 10.62
CA SER A 192 -7.88 -7.31 9.56
C SER A 192 -9.24 -6.69 9.84
N THR A 193 -10.21 -7.45 10.34
CA THR A 193 -11.55 -6.95 10.66
C THR A 193 -11.50 -5.91 11.78
N ILE A 194 -10.71 -6.17 12.84
CA ILE A 194 -10.54 -5.22 13.95
C ILE A 194 -9.85 -3.94 13.44
N LEU A 195 -8.76 -4.08 12.70
CA LEU A 195 -7.99 -2.94 12.20
C LEU A 195 -8.75 -2.12 11.17
N MET A 196 -9.44 -2.77 10.22
CA MET A 196 -10.30 -2.07 9.25
C MET A 196 -11.48 -1.38 9.92
N GLY A 197 -12.08 -2.03 10.94
CA GLY A 197 -13.14 -1.41 11.74
C GLY A 197 -12.64 -0.16 12.48
N LEU A 198 -11.47 -0.24 13.11
CA LEU A 198 -10.84 0.90 13.77
C LEU A 198 -10.51 2.02 12.76
N GLY A 199 -10.01 1.66 11.58
CA GLY A 199 -9.78 2.59 10.47
C GLY A 199 -11.08 3.25 10.01
N PHE A 200 -12.15 2.48 9.80
CA PHE A 200 -13.45 2.99 9.38
C PHE A 200 -14.06 3.95 10.42
N VAL A 201 -14.09 3.56 11.69
CA VAL A 201 -14.62 4.39 12.79
C VAL A 201 -13.80 5.67 12.95
N SER A 202 -12.48 5.60 12.91
CA SER A 202 -11.61 6.79 12.99
C SER A 202 -11.81 7.72 11.79
N GLY A 203 -12.03 7.18 10.58
CA GLY A 203 -12.37 7.98 9.39
C GLY A 203 -13.69 8.75 9.54
N ILE A 204 -14.72 8.11 10.09
CA ILE A 204 -15.99 8.77 10.42
C ILE A 204 -15.75 9.87 11.47
N ALA A 205 -14.99 9.59 12.53
CA ALA A 205 -14.68 10.58 13.57
C ALA A 205 -13.97 11.81 12.99
N ILE A 206 -12.96 11.60 12.12
CA ILE A 206 -12.26 12.68 11.42
C ILE A 206 -13.25 13.53 10.60
N ASN A 207 -14.14 12.89 9.83
CA ASN A 207 -15.09 13.59 8.99
C ASN A 207 -16.10 14.40 9.83
N MET A 208 -16.53 13.88 10.98
CA MET A 208 -17.40 14.61 11.93
C MET A 208 -16.68 15.82 12.56
N ILE A 209 -15.43 15.63 12.99
CA ILE A 209 -14.62 16.69 13.59
C ILE A 209 -14.40 17.85 12.59
N ARG A 210 -14.10 17.52 11.32
CA ARG A 210 -13.94 18.52 10.26
C ARG A 210 -15.22 19.30 9.94
N ARG A 211 -16.38 18.65 9.95
CA ARG A 211 -17.69 19.31 9.79
C ARG A 211 -18.00 20.32 10.88
N ASN A 212 -17.45 20.12 12.08
CA ASN A 212 -17.68 21.00 13.23
C ASN A 212 -16.69 22.18 13.32
N GLY A 213 -15.97 22.52 12.25
CA GLY A 213 -15.17 23.75 12.15
C GLY A 213 -13.67 23.58 12.25
N LEU A 214 -13.12 22.37 12.16
CA LEU A 214 -11.69 22.15 11.97
C LEU A 214 -11.34 22.21 10.48
N GLU A 215 -10.19 22.82 10.16
CA GLU A 215 -9.70 22.97 8.78
C GLU A 215 -9.45 21.59 8.12
N GLY A 216 -9.88 21.46 6.88
CA GLY A 216 -9.63 20.29 6.04
C GLY A 216 -10.82 19.92 5.16
N PRO A 217 -10.59 19.17 4.08
CA PRO A 217 -11.66 18.77 3.17
C PRO A 217 -12.65 17.84 3.87
N VAL A 218 -13.94 18.16 3.73
CA VAL A 218 -15.05 17.37 4.27
C VAL A 218 -15.53 16.40 3.20
N VAL A 219 -15.51 15.11 3.49
CA VAL A 219 -16.04 14.09 2.58
C VAL A 219 -17.57 14.04 2.68
N ALA A 220 -18.26 14.13 1.54
CA ALA A 220 -19.71 13.99 1.48
C ALA A 220 -20.13 12.58 1.94
N TRP A 221 -21.20 12.47 2.74
CA TRP A 221 -21.74 11.15 3.16
C TRP A 221 -22.21 10.29 1.99
N SER A 222 -22.51 10.88 0.84
CA SER A 222 -22.84 10.20 -0.41
C SER A 222 -21.61 9.73 -1.19
N SER A 223 -20.40 10.02 -0.72
CA SER A 223 -19.15 9.63 -1.41
C SER A 223 -19.08 8.12 -1.60
N PRO A 224 -18.73 7.66 -2.82
CA PRO A 224 -18.51 6.22 -3.09
C PRO A 224 -17.46 5.59 -2.17
N VAL A 225 -16.44 6.35 -1.74
CA VAL A 225 -15.37 5.88 -0.86
C VAL A 225 -15.92 5.46 0.51
N ILE A 226 -16.85 6.25 1.11
CA ILE A 226 -17.44 5.90 2.41
C ILE A 226 -18.27 4.62 2.29
N TRP A 227 -19.08 4.52 1.23
CA TRP A 227 -19.95 3.36 1.03
C TRP A 227 -19.17 2.09 0.70
N SER A 228 -18.15 2.16 -0.15
CA SER A 228 -17.32 1.00 -0.48
C SER A 228 -16.53 0.50 0.74
N SER A 229 -15.97 1.41 1.55
CA SER A 229 -15.28 1.06 2.80
C SER A 229 -16.24 0.42 3.81
N ALA A 230 -17.47 0.92 3.92
CA ALA A 230 -18.50 0.31 4.75
C ALA A 230 -18.86 -1.11 4.27
N ILE A 231 -19.02 -1.30 2.95
CA ILE A 231 -19.32 -2.61 2.35
C ILE A 231 -18.17 -3.59 2.61
N LEU A 232 -16.91 -3.17 2.42
CA LEU A 232 -15.74 -3.99 2.73
C LEU A 232 -15.71 -4.40 4.20
N PHE A 233 -15.97 -3.46 5.12
CA PHE A 233 -15.98 -3.76 6.55
C PHE A 233 -17.10 -4.74 6.92
N VAL A 234 -18.32 -4.53 6.42
CA VAL A 234 -19.43 -5.47 6.60
C VAL A 234 -19.11 -6.84 6.03
N TRP A 235 -18.48 -6.90 4.85
CA TRP A 235 -18.02 -8.16 4.27
C TRP A 235 -17.05 -8.91 5.19
N LEU A 236 -16.04 -8.22 5.75
CA LEU A 236 -15.10 -8.83 6.69
C LEU A 236 -15.79 -9.34 7.95
N LEU A 237 -16.77 -8.59 8.49
CA LEU A 237 -17.59 -9.04 9.62
C LEU A 237 -18.36 -10.32 9.29
N VAL A 238 -18.99 -10.37 8.11
CA VAL A 238 -19.71 -11.59 7.65
C VAL A 238 -18.77 -12.77 7.53
N VAL A 239 -17.58 -12.56 6.94
CA VAL A 239 -16.57 -13.62 6.79
C VAL A 239 -16.12 -14.15 8.15
N VAL A 240 -15.86 -13.27 9.12
CA VAL A 240 -15.48 -13.66 10.48
C VAL A 240 -16.64 -14.38 11.16
N ALA A 241 -17.88 -13.86 11.08
CA ALA A 241 -19.06 -14.48 11.64
C ALA A 241 -19.29 -15.90 11.08
N VAL A 242 -19.17 -16.07 9.76
CA VAL A 242 -19.27 -17.39 9.12
C VAL A 242 -18.21 -18.34 9.65
N ASN A 243 -16.97 -17.89 9.84
CA ASN A 243 -15.90 -18.72 10.41
C ASN A 243 -16.18 -19.13 11.87
N PHE A 244 -16.91 -18.32 12.66
CA PHE A 244 -17.27 -18.64 14.03
C PHE A 244 -18.48 -19.58 14.12
N ILE A 245 -19.51 -19.36 13.28
CA ILE A 245 -20.79 -20.11 13.34
C ILE A 245 -20.64 -21.53 12.82
N TYR A 246 -19.82 -21.74 11.80
CA TYR A 246 -19.69 -23.06 11.18
C TYR A 246 -18.55 -23.87 11.79
N LYS A 247 -18.83 -25.16 12.11
CA LYS A 247 -17.84 -26.05 12.75
C LYS A 247 -16.58 -26.26 11.92
N PRO A 248 -15.38 -26.25 12.52
CA PRO A 248 -14.09 -26.27 11.83
C PRO A 248 -13.87 -27.46 10.88
N ALA A 249 -14.39 -28.62 11.20
CA ALA A 249 -14.11 -29.88 10.49
C ALA A 249 -14.68 -29.94 9.04
N GLN A 250 -15.70 -29.13 8.73
CA GLN A 250 -16.38 -29.17 7.43
C GLN A 250 -15.98 -28.05 6.46
N GLN A 251 -15.09 -27.12 6.87
CA GLN A 251 -15.04 -25.80 6.24
C GLN A 251 -13.72 -25.37 5.64
N GLY A 252 -12.64 -26.10 5.81
CA GLY A 252 -11.30 -25.65 5.46
C GLY A 252 -11.19 -25.00 4.07
N ARG A 253 -11.83 -25.52 3.04
CA ARG A 253 -11.84 -24.93 1.70
C ARG A 253 -12.72 -23.69 1.60
N LYS A 254 -13.90 -23.71 2.24
CA LYS A 254 -14.83 -22.57 2.23
C LYS A 254 -14.19 -21.36 2.91
N ALA A 255 -13.55 -21.56 4.07
CA ALA A 255 -12.80 -20.52 4.76
C ALA A 255 -11.68 -19.96 3.88
N ALA A 256 -10.94 -20.81 3.16
CA ALA A 256 -9.87 -20.36 2.27
C ALA A 256 -10.42 -19.55 1.07
N TYR A 257 -11.56 -19.92 0.49
CA TYR A 257 -12.22 -19.12 -0.55
C TYR A 257 -12.68 -17.75 -0.02
N LEU A 258 -13.20 -17.68 1.21
CA LEU A 258 -13.58 -16.44 1.86
C LEU A 258 -12.36 -15.51 2.10
N MET A 259 -11.21 -16.08 2.46
CA MET A 259 -9.95 -15.31 2.59
C MET A 259 -9.51 -14.73 1.25
N VAL A 260 -9.58 -15.52 0.17
CA VAL A 260 -9.23 -15.06 -1.17
C VAL A 260 -10.20 -13.99 -1.66
N SER A 261 -11.52 -14.18 -1.45
CA SER A 261 -12.51 -13.18 -1.84
C SER A 261 -12.37 -11.88 -1.07
N SER A 262 -12.03 -11.92 0.23
CA SER A 262 -11.78 -10.71 1.02
C SER A 262 -10.62 -9.88 0.44
N PHE A 263 -9.58 -10.52 -0.08
CA PHE A 263 -8.50 -9.83 -0.76
C PHE A 263 -8.95 -9.21 -2.09
N LEU A 264 -9.79 -9.88 -2.87
CA LEU A 264 -10.34 -9.32 -4.11
C LEU A 264 -11.21 -8.09 -3.83
N PHE A 265 -12.05 -8.13 -2.78
CA PHE A 265 -12.81 -6.96 -2.33
C PHE A 265 -11.89 -5.82 -1.91
N LEU A 266 -10.81 -6.10 -1.18
CA LEU A 266 -9.82 -5.09 -0.80
C LEU A 266 -9.16 -4.45 -2.03
N VAL A 267 -8.76 -5.24 -3.03
CA VAL A 267 -8.17 -4.71 -4.27
C VAL A 267 -9.17 -3.82 -5.01
N LEU A 268 -10.44 -4.24 -5.10
CA LEU A 268 -11.52 -3.44 -5.69
C LEU A 268 -11.67 -2.10 -4.97
N GLU A 269 -11.66 -2.10 -3.64
CA GLU A 269 -11.71 -0.90 -2.80
C GLU A 269 -10.53 0.04 -3.08
N LEU A 270 -9.31 -0.48 -3.09
CA LEU A 270 -8.12 0.33 -3.35
C LEU A 270 -8.14 0.96 -4.76
N VAL A 271 -8.60 0.22 -5.77
CA VAL A 271 -8.77 0.74 -7.13
C VAL A 271 -9.85 1.84 -7.14
N LEU A 272 -10.97 1.63 -6.46
CA LEU A 272 -12.05 2.63 -6.38
C LEU A 272 -11.57 3.93 -5.71
N VAL A 273 -10.87 3.82 -4.58
CA VAL A 273 -10.31 4.97 -3.86
C VAL A 273 -9.31 5.71 -4.75
N TRP A 274 -8.48 4.99 -5.50
CA TRP A 274 -7.52 5.59 -6.42
C TRP A 274 -8.20 6.34 -7.57
N VAL A 275 -9.22 5.75 -8.20
CA VAL A 275 -9.96 6.35 -9.31
C VAL A 275 -10.78 7.57 -8.86
N VAL A 276 -11.52 7.45 -7.76
CA VAL A 276 -12.36 8.53 -7.23
C VAL A 276 -11.50 9.67 -6.69
N GLY A 277 -10.39 9.37 -6.00
CA GLY A 277 -9.45 10.38 -5.51
C GLY A 277 -8.84 11.23 -6.62
N HIS A 278 -8.55 10.65 -7.79
CA HIS A 278 -8.09 11.40 -8.96
C HIS A 278 -9.17 12.33 -9.53
N ALA A 279 -10.41 11.84 -9.63
CA ALA A 279 -11.51 12.62 -10.17
C ALA A 279 -11.88 13.84 -9.29
N THR A 280 -11.79 13.70 -7.96
CA THR A 280 -12.05 14.83 -7.05
C THR A 280 -10.93 15.86 -7.04
N GLY A 281 -9.68 15.44 -7.18
CA GLY A 281 -8.52 16.35 -7.26
C GLY A 281 -8.55 17.26 -8.50
N GLU A 282 -8.97 16.74 -9.66
CA GLU A 282 -9.10 17.54 -10.88
C GLU A 282 -10.28 18.54 -10.80
N ALA A 283 -11.41 18.12 -10.22
CA ALA A 283 -12.57 18.99 -10.06
C ALA A 283 -12.29 20.18 -9.11
N ASP A 284 -11.55 19.95 -8.02
CA ASP A 284 -11.16 21.01 -7.07
C ASP A 284 -10.16 22.00 -7.65
N THR A 285 -9.17 21.54 -8.43
CA THR A 285 -8.20 22.43 -9.09
C THR A 285 -8.88 23.31 -10.14
N THR A 286 -9.75 22.74 -10.96
CA THR A 286 -10.52 23.48 -11.96
C THR A 286 -11.46 24.50 -11.32
N SER A 287 -12.16 24.14 -10.24
CA SER A 287 -13.04 25.04 -9.51
C SER A 287 -12.29 26.16 -8.81
N ALA A 288 -11.11 25.89 -8.24
CA ALA A 288 -10.24 26.89 -7.61
C ALA A 288 -9.64 27.85 -8.64
N GLU A 289 -9.30 27.36 -9.82
CA GLU A 289 -8.76 28.18 -10.91
C GLU A 289 -9.84 29.07 -11.53
N ILE A 290 -11.05 28.57 -11.73
CA ILE A 290 -12.22 29.36 -12.15
C ILE A 290 -12.52 30.45 -11.13
N LYS A 291 -12.54 30.11 -9.83
CA LYS A 291 -12.81 31.06 -8.75
C LYS A 291 -11.72 32.14 -8.66
N ARG A 292 -10.45 31.77 -8.79
CA ARG A 292 -9.31 32.69 -8.83
C ARG A 292 -9.41 33.65 -10.04
N ASN A 293 -9.79 33.14 -11.20
CA ASN A 293 -9.97 33.94 -12.40
C ASN A 293 -11.21 34.88 -12.33
N MET A 294 -12.26 34.49 -11.59
CA MET A 294 -13.40 35.37 -11.31
C MET A 294 -13.10 36.47 -10.28
N GLU A 295 -12.22 36.19 -9.32
CA GLU A 295 -11.86 37.13 -8.24
C GLU A 295 -10.71 38.11 -8.66
N MET A 296 -10.01 37.86 -9.78
CA MET A 296 -9.00 38.75 -10.26
C MET A 296 -9.64 40.03 -10.85
N PRO A 297 -9.16 41.25 -10.45
CA PRO A 297 -9.60 42.48 -11.04
C PRO A 297 -9.39 42.50 -12.56
N ILE A 298 -10.36 43.04 -13.31
CA ILE A 298 -10.36 43.06 -14.79
C ILE A 298 -9.04 43.61 -15.37
N ALA A 299 -8.37 44.51 -14.68
CA ALA A 299 -7.09 45.08 -15.08
C ALA A 299 -5.93 44.04 -15.13
N VAL A 300 -6.00 42.96 -14.31
CA VAL A 300 -4.99 41.90 -14.30
C VAL A 300 -5.34 40.80 -15.33
N GLN A 301 -6.61 40.66 -15.69
CA GLN A 301 -7.03 39.70 -16.71
C GLN A 301 -6.60 40.09 -18.14
N VAL A 302 -6.49 41.40 -18.43
CA VAL A 302 -6.08 41.89 -19.74
C VAL A 302 -4.57 41.74 -19.98
N THR A 303 -3.75 41.76 -18.94
CA THR A 303 -2.28 41.57 -19.05
C THR A 303 -1.86 40.10 -19.19
N ALA A 304 -2.71 39.13 -18.81
CA ALA A 304 -2.40 37.71 -18.92
C ALA A 304 -2.69 37.11 -20.31
N SER A 305 -3.35 37.83 -21.20
CA SER A 305 -3.71 37.39 -22.56
C SER A 305 -2.81 37.89 -23.69
N GLN A 306 -1.68 38.54 -23.38
CA GLN A 306 -0.71 38.92 -24.43
C GLN A 306 0.40 37.87 -24.55
N PRO A 307 0.61 37.28 -25.75
CA PRO A 307 1.75 36.39 -25.97
C PRO A 307 3.04 37.21 -25.92
N CYS A 308 4.09 36.64 -25.32
CA CYS A 308 5.46 37.16 -25.26
C CYS A 308 6.15 37.15 -26.63
N ASP A 309 5.68 37.97 -27.56
CA ASP A 309 6.36 38.24 -28.85
C ASP A 309 6.38 39.74 -29.12
N ALA A 310 7.19 40.49 -28.40
CA ALA A 310 7.75 41.76 -28.81
C ALA A 310 8.67 42.36 -27.72
N LEU A 311 9.88 41.86 -27.58
CA LEU A 311 10.97 42.59 -26.91
C LEU A 311 12.28 42.33 -27.65
N SER A 312 12.31 42.78 -28.92
CA SER A 312 13.53 43.15 -29.63
C SER A 312 13.42 44.63 -30.05
N ALA A 313 13.47 45.52 -29.09
CA ALA A 313 13.68 46.93 -29.34
C ALA A 313 15.02 47.31 -28.73
N THR A 314 15.98 47.52 -29.63
CA THR A 314 17.29 48.13 -29.47
C THR A 314 17.26 49.31 -28.51
N VAL A 315 18.01 49.19 -27.42
CA VAL A 315 18.37 50.35 -26.57
C VAL A 315 19.61 51.00 -27.16
N ASP A 316 19.39 52.11 -27.92
CA ASP A 316 20.44 52.99 -28.38
C ASP A 316 20.90 53.90 -27.22
N PHE A 317 22.05 53.61 -26.64
CA PHE A 317 22.71 54.50 -25.67
C PHE A 317 23.41 55.65 -26.40
N ARG A 318 22.74 56.80 -26.49
CA ARG A 318 23.39 58.06 -26.85
C ARG A 318 24.03 58.72 -25.63
N PHE A 319 25.33 58.65 -25.53
CA PHE A 319 26.13 59.51 -24.66
C PHE A 319 26.05 60.98 -25.15
N GLY A 320 25.35 61.82 -24.41
CA GLY A 320 25.41 63.28 -24.52
C GLY A 320 26.58 63.83 -23.70
N ARG A 321 27.63 64.30 -24.35
CA ARG A 321 28.66 65.14 -23.80
C ARG A 321 28.11 66.56 -23.71
N GLN A 322 28.13 67.17 -22.56
CA GLN A 322 28.21 68.64 -22.35
C GLN A 322 29.14 68.87 -21.17
N GLY A 323 30.01 69.65 -21.32
CA GLY A 323 30.73 70.81 -21.40
C GLY A 323 30.99 71.37 -20.04
#